data_53fcfab46f72e37de2551d64eec115f8
#
_entry.id   53fcfab46f72e37de2551d64eec115f8
#
_cell.length_a   1.000
_cell.length_b   1.000
_cell.length_c   1.000
_cell.angle_alpha   90.00
_cell.angle_beta   90.00
_cell.angle_gamma   90.00
#
_symmetry.space_group_name_H-M   'P 1'
#
loop_
_entity.id
_entity.type
_entity.pdbx_description
1 polymer ?
#
loop_
_entity_poly.entity_id
_entity_poly.type
_entity_poly.pdbx_seq_one_letter_code
_entity_poly.pdbx_strand_id
1 'polypeptide(L)'
;RVLDFENVITTSVNEGKFPSGKSSNSFIPYDVKRELGLPTFREKDAIYSYHFYHLLYRAKNIYLLYNSENSDGIDAGEKSRFLTQLEIDFPHHIKKNTIYNAHLPSLAYEAIKIEKTDAVLERLQEIATGKGFSPSSLTSYIRNPIQFYTQRILRIREIDEVEENIAVNTLGTVIHETLKYLYDPFVGKYLSVNDINTMFNLVETETIKQFKEIYKEGEIKKGKNLLAFEVAKQNVEQFLKMEKKDIESGSAIKILFLEHPLEGKIIDKSLPYAIKIAGNVDRIELRDNKIRIIDYKTGKVEARTLKVDDFSVLTSDIKYEKIIQLLCYALMFENNSEYKEYPVEAGIISFKNMKAGFMPFGLGKRNSIHEITKETIQDFKGSILGLIQEILDINIAFEEKI
;
A
#
# COMPACT_ATOMS: atom_id res chain seq x y z
N ARG A 1 -33.15 -1.43 -7.96
CA ARG A 1 -34.56 -1.22 -8.37
C ARG A 1 -34.61 0.03 -9.24
N VAL A 2 -35.18 -0.07 -10.40
CA VAL A 2 -35.30 1.06 -11.34
C VAL A 2 -36.49 1.91 -10.89
N LEU A 3 -36.27 3.22 -10.80
CA LEU A 3 -37.30 4.19 -10.52
C LEU A 3 -37.81 4.80 -11.86
N ASP A 4 -39.01 5.32 -11.86
CA ASP A 4 -39.57 6.05 -13.01
C ASP A 4 -39.17 7.52 -12.96
N PHE A 5 -38.67 8.03 -14.09
CA PHE A 5 -38.25 9.42 -14.23
C PHE A 5 -38.90 10.04 -15.47
N GLU A 6 -39.20 11.33 -15.38
CA GLU A 6 -39.67 12.09 -16.52
C GLU A 6 -38.56 12.44 -17.50
N ASN A 7 -37.38 12.75 -16.98
CA ASN A 7 -36.20 13.07 -17.75
C ASN A 7 -35.06 12.10 -17.38
N VAL A 8 -34.48 11.45 -18.37
CA VAL A 8 -33.39 10.49 -18.22
C VAL A 8 -32.16 10.97 -19.00
N ILE A 9 -31.06 11.15 -18.31
CA ILE A 9 -29.75 11.43 -18.91
C ILE A 9 -28.81 10.32 -18.50
N THR A 10 -28.35 9.53 -19.48
CA THR A 10 -27.40 8.44 -19.25
C THR A 10 -26.10 8.74 -19.98
N THR A 11 -25.00 8.79 -19.25
CA THR A 11 -23.66 9.03 -19.78
C THR A 11 -22.90 7.73 -19.97
N SER A 12 -21.83 7.76 -20.76
CA SER A 12 -20.94 6.60 -20.98
C SER A 12 -21.67 5.36 -21.53
N VAL A 13 -22.65 5.57 -22.43
CA VAL A 13 -23.38 4.48 -23.06
C VAL A 13 -22.52 3.88 -24.19
N ASN A 14 -21.35 3.40 -23.79
CA ASN A 14 -20.36 2.77 -24.67
C ASN A 14 -20.34 1.26 -24.47
N GLU A 15 -19.98 0.52 -25.51
CA GLU A 15 -19.78 -0.92 -25.39
C GLU A 15 -18.68 -1.24 -24.37
N GLY A 16 -18.90 -2.28 -23.56
CA GLY A 16 -17.99 -2.64 -22.48
C GLY A 16 -18.11 -1.81 -21.20
N LYS A 17 -18.74 -0.61 -21.27
CA LYS A 17 -19.06 0.20 -20.08
C LYS A 17 -20.54 0.07 -19.71
N PHE A 18 -21.43 0.19 -20.70
CA PHE A 18 -22.86 0.00 -20.53
C PHE A 18 -23.49 -0.64 -21.77
N PRO A 19 -23.75 -1.97 -21.75
CA PRO A 19 -23.54 -2.91 -20.64
C PRO A 19 -22.06 -3.13 -20.32
N SER A 20 -21.75 -3.39 -19.06
CA SER A 20 -20.39 -3.78 -18.68
C SER A 20 -20.08 -5.12 -19.30
N GLY A 21 -19.04 -5.18 -20.15
CA GLY A 21 -18.67 -6.38 -20.89
C GLY A 21 -18.35 -7.61 -20.02
N LYS A 22 -17.85 -8.66 -20.65
CA LYS A 22 -17.53 -9.96 -20.05
C LYS A 22 -16.45 -9.87 -18.96
N SER A 23 -16.75 -9.27 -17.82
CA SER A 23 -15.87 -9.25 -16.66
C SER A 23 -16.36 -10.24 -15.60
N SER A 24 -16.06 -11.51 -15.76
CA SER A 24 -16.10 -12.42 -14.63
C SER A 24 -14.84 -13.28 -14.64
N ASN A 25 -13.85 -12.88 -13.89
CA ASN A 25 -12.78 -13.75 -13.44
C ASN A 25 -13.35 -14.78 -12.46
N SER A 26 -14.09 -15.74 -12.99
CA SER A 26 -14.64 -16.85 -12.22
C SER A 26 -13.72 -18.04 -12.36
N PHE A 27 -13.38 -18.69 -11.24
CA PHE A 27 -12.65 -19.96 -11.24
C PHE A 27 -13.49 -21.12 -11.85
N ILE A 28 -14.81 -20.94 -11.97
CA ILE A 28 -15.69 -21.93 -12.56
C ILE A 28 -15.81 -21.65 -14.07
N PRO A 29 -15.37 -22.57 -14.94
CA PRO A 29 -15.52 -22.45 -16.38
C PRO A 29 -16.97 -22.26 -16.82
N TYR A 30 -17.16 -21.59 -17.97
CA TYR A 30 -18.50 -21.29 -18.51
C TYR A 30 -19.37 -22.55 -18.71
N ASP A 31 -18.76 -23.61 -19.25
CA ASP A 31 -19.48 -24.86 -19.54
C ASP A 31 -19.99 -25.54 -18.27
N VAL A 32 -19.18 -25.55 -17.22
CA VAL A 32 -19.56 -26.08 -15.90
C VAL A 32 -20.69 -25.25 -15.28
N LYS A 33 -20.62 -23.92 -15.40
CA LYS A 33 -21.73 -23.06 -14.94
C LYS A 33 -23.04 -23.38 -15.63
N ARG A 34 -22.98 -23.57 -16.95
CA ARG A 34 -24.17 -23.89 -17.75
C ARG A 34 -24.76 -25.23 -17.38
N GLU A 35 -23.92 -26.23 -17.18
CA GLU A 35 -24.34 -27.60 -16.80
C GLU A 35 -24.97 -27.63 -15.39
N LEU A 36 -24.43 -26.85 -14.46
CA LEU A 36 -24.93 -26.76 -13.08
C LEU A 36 -26.04 -25.71 -12.89
N GLY A 37 -26.51 -25.05 -13.94
CA GLY A 37 -27.54 -24.00 -13.84
C GLY A 37 -27.10 -22.75 -13.09
N LEU A 38 -25.80 -22.48 -13.01
CA LEU A 38 -25.28 -21.29 -12.34
C LEU A 38 -25.37 -20.06 -13.27
N PRO A 39 -25.55 -18.86 -12.69
CA PRO A 39 -25.62 -17.63 -13.47
C PRO A 39 -24.38 -17.42 -14.35
N THR A 40 -24.61 -17.12 -15.62
CA THR A 40 -23.59 -16.83 -16.62
C THR A 40 -23.59 -15.33 -17.00
N PHE A 41 -22.75 -14.94 -17.95
CA PHE A 41 -22.80 -13.59 -18.47
C PHE A 41 -24.09 -13.27 -19.24
N ARG A 42 -24.80 -14.30 -19.76
CA ARG A 42 -26.06 -14.10 -20.49
C ARG A 42 -27.17 -13.61 -19.57
N GLU A 43 -27.33 -14.21 -18.40
CA GLU A 43 -28.30 -13.76 -17.41
C GLU A 43 -27.98 -12.35 -16.93
N LYS A 44 -26.70 -12.04 -16.78
CA LYS A 44 -26.25 -10.70 -16.41
C LYS A 44 -26.58 -9.66 -17.48
N ASP A 45 -26.31 -9.96 -18.75
CA ASP A 45 -26.66 -9.10 -19.88
C ASP A 45 -28.18 -8.89 -19.98
N ALA A 46 -28.98 -9.94 -19.74
CA ALA A 46 -30.43 -9.84 -19.72
C ALA A 46 -30.94 -8.90 -18.61
N ILE A 47 -30.33 -8.95 -17.44
CA ILE A 47 -30.64 -8.04 -16.32
C ILE A 47 -30.29 -6.59 -16.68
N TYR A 48 -29.13 -6.36 -17.31
CA TYR A 48 -28.74 -5.01 -17.76
C TYR A 48 -29.71 -4.48 -18.83
N SER A 49 -30.10 -5.31 -19.81
CA SER A 49 -31.10 -4.95 -20.81
C SER A 49 -32.44 -4.60 -20.18
N TYR A 50 -32.93 -5.43 -19.24
CA TYR A 50 -34.17 -5.17 -18.51
C TYR A 50 -34.13 -3.81 -17.82
N HIS A 51 -33.06 -3.51 -17.07
CA HIS A 51 -32.94 -2.25 -16.36
C HIS A 51 -32.82 -1.06 -17.29
N PHE A 52 -32.12 -1.21 -18.42
CA PHE A 52 -31.99 -0.15 -19.41
C PHE A 52 -33.35 0.20 -20.02
N TYR A 53 -34.07 -0.79 -20.57
CA TYR A 53 -35.38 -0.53 -21.17
C TYR A 53 -36.43 -0.08 -20.16
N HIS A 54 -36.41 -0.62 -18.95
CA HIS A 54 -37.32 -0.19 -17.88
C HIS A 54 -37.08 1.27 -17.48
N LEU A 55 -35.82 1.73 -17.44
CA LEU A 55 -35.47 3.11 -17.14
C LEU A 55 -36.06 4.07 -18.22
N LEU A 56 -36.10 3.65 -19.47
CA LEU A 56 -36.59 4.46 -20.60
C LEU A 56 -38.11 4.41 -20.76
N TYR A 57 -38.78 3.38 -20.26
CA TYR A 57 -40.17 3.06 -20.57
C TYR A 57 -41.18 4.16 -20.25
N ARG A 58 -40.99 4.91 -19.18
CA ARG A 58 -41.87 5.99 -18.76
C ARG A 58 -41.28 7.40 -18.87
N ALA A 59 -40.08 7.48 -19.40
CA ALA A 59 -39.42 8.78 -19.57
C ALA A 59 -40.00 9.56 -20.76
N LYS A 60 -40.20 10.84 -20.56
CA LYS A 60 -40.65 11.75 -21.64
C LYS A 60 -39.49 12.25 -22.48
N ASN A 61 -38.37 12.58 -21.80
CA ASN A 61 -37.17 13.06 -22.45
C ASN A 61 -36.00 12.15 -22.09
N ILE A 62 -35.32 11.63 -23.11
CA ILE A 62 -34.24 10.66 -22.98
C ILE A 62 -33.01 11.18 -23.71
N TYR A 63 -31.90 11.31 -22.98
CA TYR A 63 -30.60 11.70 -23.51
C TYR A 63 -29.59 10.59 -23.23
N LEU A 64 -29.11 9.95 -24.27
CA LEU A 64 -28.12 8.88 -24.19
C LEU A 64 -26.82 9.38 -24.82
N LEU A 65 -25.78 9.54 -23.99
CA LEU A 65 -24.50 10.09 -24.40
C LEU A 65 -23.43 8.99 -24.43
N TYR A 66 -22.69 8.93 -25.50
CA TYR A 66 -21.54 8.05 -25.60
C TYR A 66 -20.33 8.83 -26.13
N ASN A 67 -19.14 8.37 -25.80
CA ASN A 67 -17.91 8.97 -26.29
C ASN A 67 -17.48 8.27 -27.58
N SER A 68 -17.20 9.04 -28.63
CA SER A 68 -16.74 8.53 -29.92
C SER A 68 -15.22 8.57 -30.09
N GLU A 69 -14.49 9.21 -29.14
CA GLU A 69 -13.05 9.30 -29.18
C GLU A 69 -12.38 8.27 -28.26
N ASN A 70 -11.30 7.68 -28.75
CA ASN A 70 -10.49 6.71 -28.02
C ASN A 70 -9.38 7.39 -27.24
N SER A 71 -9.47 7.40 -25.90
CA SER A 71 -8.34 7.75 -25.05
C SER A 71 -7.59 6.54 -24.48
N ASP A 72 -8.21 5.36 -24.39
CA ASP A 72 -7.70 4.23 -23.62
C ASP A 72 -7.85 2.84 -24.27
N GLY A 73 -7.42 2.66 -25.52
CA GLY A 73 -7.32 1.33 -26.13
C GLY A 73 -8.34 1.03 -27.24
N ILE A 74 -8.27 -0.18 -27.80
CA ILE A 74 -8.95 -0.59 -29.05
C ILE A 74 -10.49 -0.56 -28.96
N ASP A 75 -11.06 -0.71 -27.75
CA ASP A 75 -12.51 -0.79 -27.54
C ASP A 75 -13.14 0.48 -26.92
N ALA A 76 -12.36 1.53 -26.69
CA ALA A 76 -12.82 2.75 -26.04
C ALA A 76 -13.37 3.72 -27.10
N GLY A 77 -14.66 3.91 -27.17
CA GLY A 77 -15.34 4.82 -28.13
C GLY A 77 -16.40 4.12 -28.97
N GLU A 78 -16.56 2.80 -28.84
CA GLU A 78 -17.61 2.08 -29.54
C GLU A 78 -18.96 2.34 -28.85
N LYS A 79 -19.97 2.58 -29.74
CA LYS A 79 -21.34 2.80 -29.33
C LYS A 79 -21.93 1.52 -28.73
N SER A 80 -22.63 1.65 -27.61
CA SER A 80 -23.30 0.52 -26.96
C SER A 80 -24.28 -0.20 -27.92
N ARG A 81 -24.27 -1.53 -27.83
CA ARG A 81 -25.27 -2.38 -28.52
C ARG A 81 -26.71 -1.98 -28.24
N PHE A 82 -27.00 -1.46 -27.05
CA PHE A 82 -28.34 -0.98 -26.69
C PHE A 82 -28.76 0.23 -27.49
N LEU A 83 -27.85 1.18 -27.77
CA LEU A 83 -28.14 2.31 -28.66
C LEU A 83 -28.40 1.83 -30.09
N THR A 84 -27.55 0.93 -30.59
CA THR A 84 -27.71 0.34 -31.91
C THR A 84 -29.05 -0.39 -32.05
N GLN A 85 -29.44 -1.14 -31.01
CA GLN A 85 -30.72 -1.82 -30.94
C GLN A 85 -31.90 -0.83 -30.97
N LEU A 86 -31.85 0.23 -30.14
CA LEU A 86 -32.89 1.28 -30.15
C LEU A 86 -33.04 1.94 -31.55
N GLU A 87 -31.95 2.20 -32.25
CA GLU A 87 -31.97 2.78 -33.58
C GLU A 87 -32.62 1.86 -34.61
N ILE A 88 -32.44 0.54 -34.48
CA ILE A 88 -33.03 -0.45 -35.36
C ILE A 88 -34.51 -0.68 -35.03
N ASP A 89 -34.82 -0.87 -33.77
CA ASP A 89 -36.17 -1.25 -33.30
C ASP A 89 -37.14 -0.05 -33.31
N PHE A 90 -36.63 1.17 -33.11
CA PHE A 90 -37.43 2.39 -33.00
C PHE A 90 -36.95 3.56 -33.85
N PRO A 91 -36.73 3.37 -35.19
CA PRO A 91 -36.10 4.36 -36.05
C PRO A 91 -36.90 5.70 -36.14
N HIS A 92 -38.22 5.65 -35.96
CA HIS A 92 -39.07 6.84 -36.00
C HIS A 92 -39.13 7.66 -34.71
N HIS A 93 -38.60 7.14 -33.62
CA HIS A 93 -38.63 7.79 -32.29
C HIS A 93 -37.32 8.51 -31.98
N ILE A 94 -36.21 8.14 -32.62
CA ILE A 94 -34.92 8.79 -32.40
C ILE A 94 -34.85 10.05 -33.24
N LYS A 95 -35.01 11.19 -32.63
CA LYS A 95 -35.18 12.47 -33.30
C LYS A 95 -33.92 13.29 -33.50
N LYS A 96 -32.81 12.98 -32.89
CA LYS A 96 -31.64 13.83 -32.97
C LYS A 96 -30.34 13.11 -32.60
N ASN A 97 -29.43 12.99 -33.56
CA ASN A 97 -28.04 12.66 -33.27
C ASN A 97 -27.25 13.97 -33.28
N THR A 98 -26.72 14.38 -32.12
CA THR A 98 -25.97 15.62 -31.98
C THR A 98 -24.56 15.29 -31.50
N ILE A 99 -23.56 15.78 -32.23
CA ILE A 99 -22.16 15.65 -31.86
C ILE A 99 -21.78 16.91 -31.07
N TYR A 100 -21.30 16.72 -29.86
CA TYR A 100 -20.75 17.78 -29.01
C TYR A 100 -19.24 17.61 -28.96
N ASN A 101 -18.51 18.56 -29.48
CA ASN A 101 -17.09 18.72 -29.17
C ASN A 101 -16.98 19.62 -27.92
N ALA A 102 -16.74 18.99 -26.78
CA ALA A 102 -16.48 19.75 -25.57
C ALA A 102 -15.06 20.30 -25.62
N HIS A 103 -14.90 21.57 -25.98
CA HIS A 103 -13.72 22.30 -25.54
C HIS A 103 -13.85 22.51 -24.03
N LEU A 104 -13.32 21.56 -23.26
CA LEU A 104 -13.08 21.84 -21.86
C LEU A 104 -11.97 22.91 -21.81
N PRO A 105 -12.21 24.11 -21.28
CA PRO A 105 -11.11 24.98 -20.94
C PRO A 105 -10.24 24.16 -20.01
N SER A 106 -8.95 24.08 -20.30
CA SER A 106 -7.99 23.56 -19.33
C SER A 106 -8.11 24.47 -18.12
N LEU A 107 -8.86 24.05 -17.12
CA LEU A 107 -8.78 24.68 -15.80
C LEU A 107 -7.34 24.45 -15.38
N ALA A 108 -6.54 25.50 -15.43
CA ALA A 108 -5.21 25.46 -14.87
C ALA A 108 -5.42 25.15 -13.39
N TYR A 109 -5.11 23.91 -13.00
CA TYR A 109 -5.13 23.52 -11.60
C TYR A 109 -3.99 24.28 -10.92
N GLU A 110 -4.33 25.16 -9.98
CA GLU A 110 -3.34 25.81 -9.13
C GLU A 110 -3.06 24.90 -7.95
N ALA A 111 -1.79 24.50 -7.81
CA ALA A 111 -1.36 23.66 -6.68
C ALA A 111 -1.60 24.41 -5.37
N ILE A 112 -2.12 23.69 -4.38
CA ILE A 112 -2.32 24.25 -3.04
C ILE A 112 -0.94 24.60 -2.46
N LYS A 113 -0.82 25.84 -1.99
CA LYS A 113 0.40 26.34 -1.36
C LYS A 113 0.07 26.91 0.01
N ILE A 114 0.80 26.46 1.03
CA ILE A 114 0.63 26.88 2.43
C ILE A 114 1.97 27.40 2.94
N GLU A 115 2.02 28.70 3.21
CA GLU A 115 3.21 29.34 3.78
C GLU A 115 3.41 28.90 5.23
N LYS A 116 4.67 28.73 5.65
CA LYS A 116 5.01 28.40 7.02
C LYS A 116 4.94 29.65 7.89
N THR A 117 4.28 29.53 9.03
CA THR A 117 4.22 30.55 10.07
C THR A 117 5.09 30.15 11.27
N ASP A 118 5.37 31.10 12.17
CA ASP A 118 6.11 30.81 13.41
C ASP A 118 5.46 29.70 14.22
N ALA A 119 4.12 29.67 14.29
CA ALA A 119 3.37 28.59 14.97
C ALA A 119 3.61 27.21 14.32
N VAL A 120 3.76 27.16 12.99
CA VAL A 120 4.10 25.94 12.26
C VAL A 120 5.52 25.50 12.60
N LEU A 121 6.47 26.44 12.66
CA LEU A 121 7.87 26.15 13.03
C LEU A 121 7.99 25.66 14.47
N GLU A 122 7.28 26.27 15.42
CA GLU A 122 7.21 25.81 16.80
C GLU A 122 6.68 24.37 16.86
N ARG A 123 5.64 24.08 16.09
CA ARG A 123 5.08 22.73 16.01
C ARG A 123 6.04 21.71 15.38
N LEU A 124 6.79 22.10 14.36
CA LEU A 124 7.85 21.27 13.76
C LEU A 124 8.97 21.02 14.76
N GLN A 125 9.37 22.01 15.56
CA GLN A 125 10.35 21.87 16.63
C GLN A 125 9.87 20.87 17.69
N GLU A 126 8.62 20.98 18.16
CA GLU A 126 8.04 20.01 19.09
C GLU A 126 8.08 18.57 18.57
N ILE A 127 7.78 18.40 17.27
CA ILE A 127 7.86 17.08 16.64
C ILE A 127 9.31 16.61 16.59
N ALA A 128 10.20 17.43 16.06
CA ALA A 128 11.59 17.10 15.82
C ALA A 128 12.39 16.77 17.09
N THR A 129 12.12 17.48 18.20
CA THR A 129 12.82 17.29 19.48
C THR A 129 12.10 16.32 20.42
N GLY A 130 10.79 16.15 20.27
CA GLY A 130 9.94 15.31 21.11
C GLY A 130 9.78 13.89 20.56
N LYS A 131 8.70 13.64 19.82
CA LYS A 131 8.43 12.30 19.26
C LYS A 131 9.42 11.89 18.18
N GLY A 132 9.99 12.86 17.47
CA GLY A 132 10.85 12.63 16.32
C GLY A 132 10.07 12.47 15.00
N PHE A 133 10.79 12.61 13.89
CA PHE A 133 10.27 12.24 12.58
C PHE A 133 10.33 10.72 12.41
N SER A 134 9.22 10.12 11.98
CA SER A 134 9.23 8.72 11.59
C SER A 134 9.61 8.57 10.11
N PRO A 135 10.11 7.40 9.68
CA PRO A 135 10.36 7.14 8.26
C PRO A 135 9.13 7.45 7.39
N SER A 136 7.93 7.08 7.86
CA SER A 136 6.68 7.37 7.16
C SER A 136 6.32 8.87 7.12
N SER A 137 6.76 9.66 8.12
CA SER A 137 6.54 11.12 8.08
C SER A 137 7.43 11.79 7.04
N LEU A 138 8.70 11.39 6.95
CA LEU A 138 9.63 11.90 5.95
C LEU A 138 9.17 11.54 4.53
N THR A 139 8.77 10.28 4.31
CA THR A 139 8.27 9.85 3.00
C THR A 139 6.93 10.47 2.64
N SER A 140 6.06 10.82 3.62
CA SER A 140 4.83 11.56 3.34
C SER A 140 5.12 12.98 2.83
N TYR A 141 6.15 13.65 3.35
CA TYR A 141 6.58 14.95 2.83
C TYR A 141 7.13 14.84 1.40
N ILE A 142 7.95 13.83 1.13
CA ILE A 142 8.45 13.57 -0.23
C ILE A 142 7.29 13.33 -1.21
N ARG A 143 6.27 12.59 -0.78
CA ARG A 143 5.08 12.29 -1.58
C ARG A 143 4.24 13.53 -1.85
N ASN A 144 3.86 14.24 -0.82
CA ASN A 144 3.08 15.47 -0.90
C ASN A 144 3.23 16.30 0.39
N PRO A 145 3.91 17.46 0.35
CA PRO A 145 4.06 18.32 1.52
C PRO A 145 2.74 18.75 2.17
N ILE A 146 1.65 18.89 1.39
CA ILE A 146 0.32 19.20 1.94
C ILE A 146 -0.22 18.04 2.78
N GLN A 147 -0.01 16.79 2.34
CA GLN A 147 -0.37 15.61 3.14
C GLN A 147 0.41 15.56 4.46
N PHE A 148 1.69 15.86 4.42
CA PHE A 148 2.51 15.98 5.63
C PHE A 148 1.97 17.07 6.55
N TYR A 149 1.67 18.27 6.04
CA TYR A 149 1.10 19.36 6.81
C TYR A 149 -0.21 18.97 7.49
N THR A 150 -1.16 18.45 6.74
CA THR A 150 -2.48 18.08 7.29
C THR A 150 -2.37 16.97 8.33
N GLN A 151 -1.60 15.92 8.06
CA GLN A 151 -1.53 14.77 8.96
C GLN A 151 -0.62 14.97 10.17
N ARG A 152 0.52 15.68 10.00
CA ARG A 152 1.55 15.78 11.05
C ARG A 152 1.49 17.10 11.82
N ILE A 153 1.22 18.21 11.14
CA ILE A 153 1.12 19.52 11.77
C ILE A 153 -0.30 19.71 12.35
N LEU A 154 -1.32 19.65 11.49
CA LEU A 154 -2.72 19.82 11.90
C LEU A 154 -3.31 18.61 12.62
N ARG A 155 -2.70 17.43 12.49
CA ARG A 155 -3.19 16.16 13.05
C ARG A 155 -4.58 15.75 12.55
N ILE A 156 -4.94 16.19 11.34
CA ILE A 156 -6.16 15.77 10.69
C ILE A 156 -5.96 14.32 10.24
N ARG A 157 -6.85 13.44 10.68
CA ARG A 157 -6.88 12.03 10.29
C ARG A 157 -8.16 11.76 9.53
N GLU A 158 -8.07 10.88 8.55
CA GLU A 158 -9.28 10.31 7.96
C GLU A 158 -10.05 9.57 9.05
N ILE A 159 -11.37 9.67 9.01
CA ILE A 159 -12.23 8.91 9.91
C ILE A 159 -12.14 7.45 9.49
N ASP A 160 -11.87 6.56 10.45
CA ASP A 160 -11.90 5.13 10.19
C ASP A 160 -13.30 4.73 9.76
N GLU A 161 -13.45 4.32 8.50
CA GLU A 161 -14.71 3.76 8.02
C GLU A 161 -14.90 2.36 8.60
N VAL A 162 -16.14 2.00 8.90
CA VAL A 162 -16.47 0.64 9.32
C VAL A 162 -16.21 -0.30 8.15
N GLU A 163 -15.26 -1.20 8.32
CA GLU A 163 -14.88 -2.16 7.30
C GLU A 163 -15.93 -3.28 7.20
N GLU A 164 -16.76 -3.29 6.16
CA GLU A 164 -17.62 -4.44 5.87
C GLU A 164 -16.82 -5.70 5.49
N ASN A 165 -15.68 -5.49 4.84
CA ASN A 165 -14.73 -6.54 4.50
C ASN A 165 -13.36 -6.11 4.98
N ILE A 166 -12.56 -7.08 5.42
CA ILE A 166 -11.19 -6.85 5.91
C ILE A 166 -10.37 -6.11 4.86
N ALA A 167 -9.90 -4.91 5.19
CA ALA A 167 -9.05 -4.11 4.34
C ALA A 167 -7.61 -4.65 4.30
N VAL A 168 -6.83 -4.21 3.31
CA VAL A 168 -5.46 -4.70 3.09
C VAL A 168 -4.52 -4.29 4.23
N ASN A 169 -4.72 -3.09 4.81
CA ASN A 169 -3.99 -2.61 5.98
C ASN A 169 -4.30 -3.44 7.23
N THR A 170 -5.59 -3.72 7.49
CA THR A 170 -6.06 -4.57 8.59
C THR A 170 -5.47 -5.98 8.49
N LEU A 171 -5.49 -6.57 7.27
CA LEU A 171 -4.83 -7.85 7.00
C LEU A 171 -3.31 -7.78 7.31
N GLY A 172 -2.66 -6.69 6.95
CA GLY A 172 -1.25 -6.45 7.24
C GLY A 172 -0.97 -6.48 8.74
N THR A 173 -1.73 -5.69 9.50
CA THR A 173 -1.59 -5.61 10.96
C THR A 173 -1.80 -6.97 11.62
N VAL A 174 -2.80 -7.76 11.19
CA VAL A 174 -3.03 -9.12 11.72
C VAL A 174 -1.83 -10.02 11.51
N ILE A 175 -1.22 -9.99 10.33
CA ILE A 175 -0.03 -10.82 10.04
C ILE A 175 1.15 -10.41 10.94
N HIS A 176 1.42 -9.10 11.08
CA HIS A 176 2.50 -8.58 11.93
C HIS A 176 2.30 -8.99 13.39
N GLU A 177 1.11 -8.74 13.97
CA GLU A 177 0.83 -9.09 15.36
C GLU A 177 0.83 -10.61 15.59
N THR A 178 0.37 -11.41 14.62
CA THR A 178 0.46 -12.87 14.71
C THR A 178 1.92 -13.33 14.75
N LEU A 179 2.78 -12.82 13.88
CA LEU A 179 4.20 -13.15 13.88
C LEU A 179 4.87 -12.70 15.16
N LYS A 180 4.65 -11.47 15.59
CA LYS A 180 5.17 -10.95 16.86
C LYS A 180 4.84 -11.90 18.02
N TYR A 181 3.56 -12.26 18.19
CA TYR A 181 3.13 -13.15 19.27
C TYR A 181 3.79 -14.54 19.20
N LEU A 182 3.90 -15.11 17.99
CA LEU A 182 4.52 -16.43 17.82
C LEU A 182 6.01 -16.42 18.16
N TYR A 183 6.73 -15.35 17.84
CA TYR A 183 8.16 -15.24 18.09
C TYR A 183 8.54 -14.67 19.46
N ASP A 184 7.65 -13.96 20.14
CA ASP A 184 7.92 -13.28 21.44
C ASP A 184 8.53 -14.22 22.51
N PRO A 185 8.08 -15.48 22.69
CA PRO A 185 8.68 -16.40 23.66
C PRO A 185 10.13 -16.81 23.34
N PHE A 186 10.59 -16.54 22.13
CA PHE A 186 11.91 -16.94 21.62
C PHE A 186 12.88 -15.77 21.47
N VAL A 187 12.49 -14.56 21.88
CA VAL A 187 13.37 -13.39 21.87
C VAL A 187 14.59 -13.65 22.77
N GLY A 188 15.76 -13.33 22.26
CA GLY A 188 17.05 -13.57 22.93
C GLY A 188 17.61 -14.99 22.78
N LYS A 189 16.90 -15.92 22.11
CA LYS A 189 17.30 -17.32 21.94
C LYS A 189 17.58 -17.63 20.47
N TYR A 190 18.46 -18.62 20.24
CA TYR A 190 18.58 -19.23 18.91
C TYR A 190 17.39 -20.14 18.65
N LEU A 191 16.80 -19.98 17.49
CA LEU A 191 15.65 -20.80 17.07
C LEU A 191 16.09 -22.19 16.67
N SER A 192 15.29 -23.18 17.08
CA SER A 192 15.40 -24.56 16.66
C SER A 192 14.21 -24.97 15.77
N VAL A 193 14.35 -26.09 15.07
CA VAL A 193 13.25 -26.70 14.29
C VAL A 193 12.03 -27.01 15.18
N ASN A 194 12.25 -27.41 16.43
CA ASN A 194 11.17 -27.70 17.38
C ASN A 194 10.40 -26.42 17.75
N ASP A 195 11.10 -25.29 17.89
CA ASP A 195 10.44 -24.01 18.18
C ASP A 195 9.52 -23.61 17.03
N ILE A 196 10.00 -23.73 15.78
CA ILE A 196 9.16 -23.48 14.61
C ILE A 196 7.97 -24.44 14.55
N ASN A 197 8.14 -25.72 14.84
CA ASN A 197 7.01 -26.68 14.89
C ASN A 197 6.00 -26.29 15.98
N THR A 198 6.45 -25.78 17.12
CA THR A 198 5.57 -25.29 18.19
C THR A 198 4.75 -24.09 17.71
N MET A 199 5.41 -23.11 17.06
CA MET A 199 4.72 -21.96 16.45
C MET A 199 3.69 -22.40 15.41
N PHE A 200 4.01 -23.40 14.58
CA PHE A 200 3.08 -23.94 13.57
C PHE A 200 1.75 -24.39 14.15
N ASN A 201 1.79 -25.05 15.29
CA ASN A 201 0.58 -25.54 15.98
C ASN A 201 -0.29 -24.39 16.53
N LEU A 202 0.29 -23.22 16.71
CA LEU A 202 -0.39 -22.03 17.26
C LEU A 202 -0.90 -21.06 16.19
N VAL A 203 -0.46 -21.20 14.92
CA VAL A 203 -0.78 -20.25 13.84
C VAL A 203 -2.27 -19.97 13.74
N GLU A 204 -3.09 -20.99 13.63
CA GLU A 204 -4.53 -20.82 13.43
C GLU A 204 -5.20 -20.12 14.63
N THR A 205 -4.89 -20.59 15.82
CA THR A 205 -5.48 -20.06 17.06
C THR A 205 -5.08 -18.59 17.26
N GLU A 206 -3.80 -18.27 17.03
CA GLU A 206 -3.32 -16.91 17.22
C GLU A 206 -3.82 -15.98 16.11
N THR A 207 -3.86 -16.44 14.85
CA THR A 207 -4.43 -15.63 13.76
C THR A 207 -5.90 -15.29 14.03
N ILE A 208 -6.71 -16.27 14.53
CA ILE A 208 -8.11 -16.00 14.93
C ILE A 208 -8.18 -14.95 16.03
N LYS A 209 -7.29 -15.04 17.01
CA LYS A 209 -7.26 -14.09 18.13
C LYS A 209 -6.93 -12.70 17.65
N GLN A 210 -5.89 -12.53 16.83
CA GLN A 210 -5.49 -11.24 16.29
C GLN A 210 -6.58 -10.62 15.39
N PHE A 211 -7.25 -11.42 14.56
CA PHE A 211 -8.40 -10.92 13.81
C PHE A 211 -9.51 -10.39 14.72
N LYS A 212 -9.85 -11.09 15.80
CA LYS A 212 -10.87 -10.63 16.74
C LYS A 212 -10.49 -9.35 17.47
N GLU A 213 -9.22 -9.18 17.82
CA GLU A 213 -8.71 -8.00 18.51
C GLU A 213 -8.67 -6.77 17.59
N ILE A 214 -8.30 -6.93 16.31
CA ILE A 214 -8.08 -5.85 15.35
C ILE A 214 -9.36 -5.52 14.59
N TYR A 215 -10.07 -6.52 14.05
CA TYR A 215 -11.29 -6.35 13.26
C TYR A 215 -12.57 -6.24 14.11
N LYS A 216 -12.50 -6.54 15.39
CA LYS A 216 -13.47 -6.43 16.50
C LYS A 216 -14.87 -7.04 16.24
N GLU A 217 -15.66 -6.50 15.33
CA GLU A 217 -17.09 -6.84 15.19
C GLU A 217 -17.44 -7.68 13.97
N GLY A 218 -16.45 -8.04 13.15
CA GLY A 218 -16.68 -8.74 11.89
C GLY A 218 -16.72 -10.26 11.98
N GLU A 219 -17.58 -10.89 11.20
CA GLU A 219 -17.60 -12.35 11.00
C GLU A 219 -16.43 -12.76 10.11
N ILE A 220 -15.41 -13.42 10.68
CA ILE A 220 -14.19 -13.84 9.98
C ILE A 220 -14.30 -15.18 9.27
N LYS A 221 -15.34 -15.97 9.60
CA LYS A 221 -15.49 -17.35 9.09
C LYS A 221 -16.42 -17.46 7.89
N LYS A 222 -16.83 -16.36 7.27
CA LYS A 222 -17.74 -16.35 6.12
C LYS A 222 -17.32 -15.37 5.04
N GLY A 223 -17.70 -15.68 3.80
CA GLY A 223 -17.56 -14.78 2.65
C GLY A 223 -16.11 -14.37 2.36
N LYS A 224 -15.91 -13.09 2.04
CA LYS A 224 -14.59 -12.53 1.73
C LYS A 224 -13.65 -12.50 2.94
N ASN A 225 -14.20 -12.39 4.14
CA ASN A 225 -13.40 -12.32 5.37
C ASN A 225 -12.76 -13.68 5.67
N LEU A 226 -13.44 -14.81 5.36
CA LEU A 226 -12.83 -16.12 5.43
C LEU A 226 -11.63 -16.26 4.49
N LEU A 227 -11.74 -15.71 3.26
CA LEU A 227 -10.60 -15.70 2.33
C LEU A 227 -9.43 -14.90 2.88
N ALA A 228 -9.68 -13.71 3.44
CA ALA A 228 -8.65 -12.88 4.06
C ALA A 228 -7.99 -13.60 5.24
N PHE A 229 -8.77 -14.28 6.08
CA PHE A 229 -8.26 -15.09 7.18
C PHE A 229 -7.35 -16.24 6.69
N GLU A 230 -7.80 -17.01 5.70
CA GLU A 230 -6.99 -18.10 5.13
C GLU A 230 -5.70 -17.58 4.46
N VAL A 231 -5.75 -16.42 3.81
CA VAL A 231 -4.56 -15.77 3.23
C VAL A 231 -3.59 -15.35 4.33
N ALA A 232 -4.05 -14.76 5.44
CA ALA A 232 -3.19 -14.40 6.56
C ALA A 232 -2.51 -15.64 7.16
N LYS A 233 -3.30 -16.66 7.48
CA LYS A 233 -2.83 -17.94 8.01
C LYS A 233 -1.78 -18.56 7.09
N GLN A 234 -2.08 -18.66 5.79
CA GLN A 234 -1.17 -19.23 4.80
C GLN A 234 0.14 -18.44 4.69
N ASN A 235 0.08 -17.11 4.75
CA ASN A 235 1.27 -16.27 4.72
C ASN A 235 2.19 -16.55 5.92
N VAL A 236 1.62 -16.62 7.13
CA VAL A 236 2.37 -16.95 8.35
C VAL A 236 2.95 -18.37 8.25
N GLU A 237 2.17 -19.36 7.82
CA GLU A 237 2.66 -20.72 7.64
C GLU A 237 3.79 -20.81 6.62
N GLN A 238 3.68 -20.11 5.48
CA GLN A 238 4.74 -20.11 4.46
C GLN A 238 6.01 -19.46 4.98
N PHE A 239 5.88 -18.40 5.78
CA PHE A 239 7.02 -17.75 6.41
C PHE A 239 7.73 -18.70 7.38
N LEU A 240 6.99 -19.38 8.26
CA LEU A 240 7.53 -20.39 9.18
C LEU A 240 8.20 -21.57 8.42
N LYS A 241 7.60 -22.02 7.30
CA LYS A 241 8.21 -23.06 6.43
C LYS A 241 9.53 -22.61 5.84
N MET A 242 9.64 -21.35 5.42
CA MET A 242 10.87 -20.79 4.90
C MET A 242 11.95 -20.78 6.00
N GLU A 243 11.65 -20.27 7.19
CA GLU A 243 12.61 -20.25 8.30
C GLU A 243 13.00 -21.65 8.78
N LYS A 244 12.05 -22.58 8.85
CA LYS A 244 12.34 -23.97 9.16
C LYS A 244 13.38 -24.56 8.20
N LYS A 245 13.17 -24.35 6.90
CA LYS A 245 14.10 -24.81 5.86
C LYS A 245 15.49 -24.18 6.02
N ASP A 246 15.55 -22.89 6.35
CA ASP A 246 16.81 -22.19 6.57
C ASP A 246 17.57 -22.77 7.77
N ILE A 247 16.88 -23.04 8.88
CA ILE A 247 17.45 -23.67 10.07
C ILE A 247 17.91 -25.11 9.76
N GLU A 248 17.10 -25.91 9.05
CA GLU A 248 17.46 -27.26 8.60
C GLU A 248 18.69 -27.26 7.67
N SER A 249 18.90 -26.16 6.93
CA SER A 249 20.07 -25.95 6.07
C SER A 249 21.29 -25.44 6.82
N GLY A 250 21.20 -25.25 8.13
CA GLY A 250 22.30 -24.87 9.02
C GLY A 250 22.37 -23.38 9.38
N SER A 251 21.42 -22.56 8.99
CA SER A 251 21.38 -21.14 9.41
C SER A 251 21.08 -21.00 10.91
N ALA A 252 21.90 -20.21 11.59
CA ALA A 252 21.72 -19.85 13.00
C ALA A 252 20.92 -18.54 13.09
N ILE A 253 19.69 -18.61 13.60
CA ILE A 253 18.78 -17.45 13.72
C ILE A 253 18.51 -17.17 15.19
N LYS A 254 18.86 -15.97 15.66
CA LYS A 254 18.54 -15.48 17.01
C LYS A 254 17.70 -14.22 16.88
N ILE A 255 16.47 -14.24 17.39
CA ILE A 255 15.61 -13.04 17.44
C ILE A 255 16.15 -12.10 18.52
N LEU A 256 16.40 -10.85 18.15
CA LEU A 256 16.88 -9.84 19.08
C LEU A 256 15.72 -8.95 19.54
N PHE A 257 14.95 -8.42 18.60
CA PHE A 257 13.84 -7.50 18.87
C PHE A 257 12.68 -7.75 17.92
N LEU A 258 11.46 -7.53 18.43
CA LEU A 258 10.18 -7.59 17.67
C LEU A 258 9.38 -6.34 17.98
N GLU A 259 8.80 -5.70 16.95
CA GLU A 259 8.00 -4.47 17.08
C GLU A 259 8.64 -3.46 18.03
N HIS A 260 9.95 -3.30 17.87
CA HIS A 260 10.74 -2.57 18.84
C HIS A 260 10.89 -1.09 18.48
N PRO A 261 10.62 -0.17 19.42
CA PRO A 261 10.84 1.25 19.18
C PRO A 261 12.34 1.54 19.12
N LEU A 262 12.75 2.17 18.04
CA LEU A 262 14.11 2.65 17.84
C LEU A 262 14.13 4.17 17.77
N GLU A 263 15.22 4.75 18.22
CA GLU A 263 15.47 6.19 18.18
C GLU A 263 16.90 6.50 17.73
N GLY A 264 17.03 7.49 16.88
CA GLY A 264 18.31 8.03 16.44
C GLY A 264 18.27 9.54 16.45
N LYS A 265 19.43 10.18 16.33
CA LYS A 265 19.55 11.64 16.27
C LYS A 265 20.42 12.05 15.10
N ILE A 266 19.96 13.07 14.40
CA ILE A 266 20.77 13.79 13.40
C ILE A 266 21.19 15.10 14.07
N ILE A 267 22.51 15.28 14.19
CA ILE A 267 23.11 16.47 14.76
C ILE A 267 24.00 17.09 13.69
N ASP A 268 23.68 18.29 13.27
CA ASP A 268 24.46 19.02 12.29
C ASP A 268 24.46 20.52 12.63
N LYS A 269 25.54 21.22 12.28
CA LYS A 269 25.71 22.67 12.55
C LYS A 269 24.72 23.53 11.76
N SER A 270 24.19 23.03 10.67
CA SER A 270 23.21 23.72 9.83
C SER A 270 21.78 23.62 10.36
N LEU A 271 21.56 22.81 11.40
CA LEU A 271 20.25 22.63 12.03
C LEU A 271 20.16 23.48 13.31
N PRO A 272 19.01 24.07 13.61
CA PRO A 272 18.82 24.87 14.83
C PRO A 272 18.85 24.03 16.11
N TYR A 273 18.59 22.74 16.01
CA TYR A 273 18.57 21.77 17.11
C TYR A 273 18.77 20.34 16.58
N ALA A 274 19.09 19.43 17.49
CA ALA A 274 19.20 18.00 17.14
C ALA A 274 17.82 17.43 16.74
N ILE A 275 17.78 16.75 15.60
CA ILE A 275 16.55 16.14 15.06
C ILE A 275 16.49 14.68 15.50
N LYS A 276 15.42 14.33 16.17
CA LYS A 276 15.12 12.95 16.52
C LYS A 276 14.46 12.23 15.35
N ILE A 277 14.97 11.06 15.01
CA ILE A 277 14.32 10.11 14.11
C ILE A 277 13.85 8.95 14.98
N ALA A 278 12.59 8.55 14.86
CA ALA A 278 12.01 7.51 15.69
C ALA A 278 11.01 6.65 14.90
N GLY A 279 10.96 5.35 15.20
CA GLY A 279 10.04 4.42 14.54
C GLY A 279 10.10 3.06 15.18
N ASN A 280 9.13 2.21 14.85
CA ASN A 280 9.12 0.81 15.23
C ASN A 280 9.66 -0.02 14.08
N VAL A 281 10.55 -0.95 14.41
CA VAL A 281 11.04 -1.95 13.47
C VAL A 281 10.31 -3.27 13.73
N ASP A 282 9.88 -3.94 12.66
CA ASP A 282 9.10 -5.17 12.81
C ASP A 282 9.93 -6.29 13.44
N ARG A 283 11.18 -6.49 12.97
CA ARG A 283 12.06 -7.53 13.51
C ARG A 283 13.54 -7.17 13.34
N ILE A 284 14.33 -7.44 14.37
CA ILE A 284 15.80 -7.46 14.29
C ILE A 284 16.27 -8.84 14.73
N GLU A 285 17.14 -9.45 13.94
CA GLU A 285 17.70 -10.75 14.21
C GLU A 285 19.22 -10.77 14.01
N LEU A 286 19.91 -11.65 14.75
CA LEU A 286 21.26 -12.08 14.43
C LEU A 286 21.16 -13.38 13.64
N ARG A 287 21.62 -13.34 12.38
CA ARG A 287 21.59 -14.49 11.50
C ARG A 287 22.94 -14.70 10.86
N ASP A 288 23.52 -15.87 11.09
CA ASP A 288 24.81 -16.26 10.50
C ASP A 288 25.90 -15.19 10.74
N ASN A 289 25.99 -14.66 11.97
CA ASN A 289 26.88 -13.59 12.41
C ASN A 289 26.65 -12.22 11.72
N LYS A 290 25.46 -11.96 11.22
CA LYS A 290 25.04 -10.66 10.69
C LYS A 290 23.76 -10.20 11.38
N ILE A 291 23.66 -8.91 11.66
CA ILE A 291 22.41 -8.28 12.08
C ILE A 291 21.55 -8.05 10.83
N ARG A 292 20.31 -8.53 10.88
CA ARG A 292 19.29 -8.23 9.88
C ARG A 292 18.18 -7.41 10.50
N ILE A 293 17.96 -6.25 9.92
CA ILE A 293 16.83 -5.36 10.21
C ILE A 293 15.77 -5.66 9.15
N ILE A 294 14.63 -6.19 9.58
CA ILE A 294 13.60 -6.72 8.68
C ILE A 294 12.33 -5.89 8.82
N ASP A 295 11.80 -5.47 7.69
CA ASP A 295 10.48 -4.86 7.56
C ASP A 295 9.58 -5.81 6.76
N TYR A 296 8.41 -6.12 7.30
CA TYR A 296 7.44 -7.00 6.68
C TYR A 296 6.50 -6.21 5.75
N LYS A 297 6.27 -6.72 4.55
CA LYS A 297 5.32 -6.10 3.61
C LYS A 297 4.31 -7.12 3.10
N THR A 298 3.03 -6.87 3.32
CA THR A 298 1.95 -7.69 2.77
C THR A 298 1.72 -7.45 1.28
N GLY A 299 2.17 -6.30 0.75
CA GLY A 299 2.21 -5.99 -0.67
C GLY A 299 3.37 -6.68 -1.41
N LYS A 300 3.31 -6.73 -2.75
CA LYS A 300 4.41 -7.22 -3.58
C LYS A 300 5.59 -6.25 -3.55
N VAL A 301 6.77 -6.73 -3.20
CA VAL A 301 8.04 -5.99 -3.32
C VAL A 301 8.99 -6.79 -4.21
N GLU A 302 9.78 -6.10 -5.01
CA GLU A 302 10.80 -6.69 -5.88
C GLU A 302 12.18 -6.18 -5.46
N ALA A 303 13.17 -7.07 -5.39
CA ALA A 303 14.52 -6.74 -4.92
C ALA A 303 15.17 -5.56 -5.71
N ARG A 304 14.81 -5.38 -6.99
CA ARG A 304 15.31 -4.25 -7.80
C ARG A 304 14.86 -2.88 -7.26
N THR A 305 13.72 -2.80 -6.57
CA THR A 305 13.19 -1.55 -6.00
C THR A 305 13.88 -1.15 -4.69
N LEU A 306 14.73 -2.02 -4.15
CA LEU A 306 15.51 -1.79 -2.94
C LEU A 306 16.97 -1.43 -3.24
N LYS A 307 17.28 -1.05 -4.49
CA LYS A 307 18.62 -0.71 -4.94
C LYS A 307 18.70 0.75 -5.37
N VAL A 308 19.78 1.40 -4.99
CA VAL A 308 20.09 2.78 -5.37
C VAL A 308 21.57 2.90 -5.73
N ASP A 309 21.88 3.74 -6.72
CA ASP A 309 23.30 4.01 -7.09
C ASP A 309 23.85 5.21 -6.33
N ASP A 310 23.02 6.18 -6.02
CA ASP A 310 23.39 7.45 -5.39
C ASP A 310 22.32 7.90 -4.40
N PHE A 311 22.74 8.34 -3.23
CA PHE A 311 21.84 8.78 -2.17
C PHE A 311 21.18 10.15 -2.49
N SER A 312 21.73 10.97 -3.38
CA SER A 312 21.17 12.27 -3.76
C SER A 312 19.76 12.18 -4.34
N VAL A 313 19.40 11.03 -4.93
CA VAL A 313 18.08 10.80 -5.54
C VAL A 313 17.01 10.35 -4.55
N LEU A 314 17.36 9.97 -3.33
CA LEU A 314 16.43 9.37 -2.38
C LEU A 314 15.25 10.28 -2.03
N THR A 315 15.52 11.57 -1.87
CA THR A 315 14.51 12.57 -1.47
C THR A 315 13.76 13.19 -2.64
N SER A 316 14.16 12.88 -3.89
CA SER A 316 13.55 13.43 -5.09
C SER A 316 12.31 12.69 -5.58
N ASP A 317 12.17 11.41 -5.24
CA ASP A 317 11.11 10.54 -5.78
C ASP A 317 10.63 9.53 -4.75
N ILE A 318 9.31 9.44 -4.60
CA ILE A 318 8.65 8.53 -3.64
C ILE A 318 8.94 7.05 -3.89
N LYS A 319 9.37 6.66 -5.08
CA LYS A 319 9.75 5.26 -5.37
C LYS A 319 10.83 4.71 -4.45
N TYR A 320 11.60 5.60 -3.81
CA TYR A 320 12.65 5.22 -2.85
C TYR A 320 12.16 5.15 -1.40
N GLU A 321 10.86 5.29 -1.13
CA GLU A 321 10.28 5.29 0.23
C GLU A 321 10.73 4.11 1.08
N LYS A 322 10.81 2.90 0.47
CA LYS A 322 11.24 1.68 1.17
C LYS A 322 12.71 1.71 1.54
N ILE A 323 13.55 2.26 0.67
CA ILE A 323 14.98 2.44 0.95
C ILE A 323 15.17 3.44 2.11
N ILE A 324 14.45 4.56 2.08
CA ILE A 324 14.48 5.56 3.16
C ILE A 324 14.05 4.91 4.48
N GLN A 325 12.99 4.11 4.47
CA GLN A 325 12.53 3.40 5.66
C GLN A 325 13.60 2.47 6.25
N LEU A 326 14.22 1.63 5.40
CA LEU A 326 15.26 0.70 5.83
C LEU A 326 16.51 1.41 6.36
N LEU A 327 16.94 2.48 5.69
CA LEU A 327 18.11 3.24 6.12
C LEU A 327 17.83 4.07 7.38
N CYS A 328 16.61 4.55 7.58
CA CYS A 328 16.20 5.15 8.86
C CYS A 328 16.29 4.13 10.01
N TYR A 329 15.84 2.90 9.80
CA TYR A 329 15.99 1.84 10.81
C TYR A 329 17.45 1.53 11.12
N ALA A 330 18.29 1.43 10.09
CA ALA A 330 19.73 1.22 10.28
C ALA A 330 20.39 2.40 11.02
N LEU A 331 20.04 3.64 10.70
CA LEU A 331 20.50 4.84 11.39
C LEU A 331 20.11 4.84 12.88
N MET A 332 18.86 4.46 13.18
CA MET A 332 18.40 4.38 14.56
C MET A 332 19.10 3.25 15.33
N PHE A 333 19.44 2.16 14.65
CA PHE A 333 20.13 1.02 15.25
C PHE A 333 21.63 1.22 15.43
N GLU A 334 22.26 2.17 14.71
CA GLU A 334 23.71 2.46 14.73
C GLU A 334 24.27 2.67 16.14
N ASN A 335 23.47 3.23 17.05
CA ASN A 335 23.89 3.53 18.41
C ASN A 335 23.77 2.34 19.38
N ASN A 336 23.32 1.17 18.93
CA ASN A 336 23.24 0.00 19.77
C ASN A 336 24.65 -0.56 20.05
N SER A 337 25.13 -0.37 21.27
CA SER A 337 26.50 -0.72 21.66
C SER A 337 26.76 -2.23 21.71
N GLU A 338 25.72 -3.02 21.94
CA GLU A 338 25.81 -4.47 22.14
C GLU A 338 26.17 -5.22 20.85
N TYR A 339 25.75 -4.67 19.68
CA TYR A 339 25.86 -5.37 18.40
C TYR A 339 26.79 -4.67 17.40
N LYS A 340 27.66 -3.77 17.85
CA LYS A 340 28.56 -2.97 16.98
C LYS A 340 29.57 -3.77 16.17
N GLU A 341 29.91 -4.97 16.62
CA GLU A 341 30.89 -5.87 15.98
C GLU A 341 30.30 -6.62 14.78
N TYR A 342 28.98 -6.64 14.62
CA TYR A 342 28.33 -7.40 13.58
C TYR A 342 28.04 -6.54 12.35
N PRO A 343 28.27 -7.08 11.12
CA PRO A 343 27.79 -6.45 9.89
C PRO A 343 26.26 -6.28 9.93
N VAL A 344 25.77 -5.15 9.42
CA VAL A 344 24.33 -4.83 9.41
C VAL A 344 23.80 -4.88 7.99
N GLU A 345 22.71 -5.60 7.81
CA GLU A 345 21.87 -5.59 6.59
C GLU A 345 20.46 -5.16 6.97
N ALA A 346 19.82 -4.30 6.16
CA ALA A 346 18.40 -3.97 6.31
C ALA A 346 17.67 -4.39 5.06
N GLY A 347 16.47 -4.96 5.20
CA GLY A 347 15.75 -5.47 4.03
C GLY A 347 14.28 -5.76 4.31
N ILE A 348 13.60 -6.21 3.27
CA ILE A 348 12.18 -6.49 3.26
C ILE A 348 11.92 -7.97 3.03
N ILE A 349 10.92 -8.50 3.75
CA ILE A 349 10.27 -9.77 3.42
C ILE A 349 8.86 -9.46 2.94
N SER A 350 8.56 -9.84 1.69
CA SER A 350 7.26 -9.59 1.06
C SER A 350 6.41 -10.85 1.05
N PHE A 351 5.25 -10.83 1.71
CA PHE A 351 4.34 -11.99 1.75
C PHE A 351 3.74 -12.32 0.37
N LYS A 352 3.63 -11.35 -0.54
CA LYS A 352 3.25 -11.62 -1.94
C LYS A 352 4.40 -12.09 -2.82
N ASN A 353 5.64 -12.04 -2.32
CA ASN A 353 6.84 -12.49 -3.04
C ASN A 353 7.75 -13.33 -2.12
N MET A 354 7.16 -14.25 -1.38
CA MET A 354 7.86 -15.08 -0.37
C MET A 354 9.02 -15.89 -0.95
N LYS A 355 8.94 -16.25 -2.24
CA LYS A 355 10.03 -16.98 -2.94
C LYS A 355 11.34 -16.19 -3.00
N ALA A 356 11.28 -14.86 -2.94
CA ALA A 356 12.46 -14.02 -2.91
C ALA A 356 13.17 -14.02 -1.54
N GLY A 357 12.48 -14.47 -0.48
CA GLY A 357 13.00 -14.47 0.89
C GLY A 357 13.31 -13.07 1.40
N PHE A 358 14.38 -12.94 2.16
CA PHE A 358 14.90 -11.66 2.61
C PHE A 358 15.53 -10.90 1.43
N MET A 359 15.01 -9.73 1.13
CA MET A 359 15.48 -8.85 0.07
C MET A 359 16.24 -7.67 0.71
N PRO A 360 17.57 -7.68 0.75
CA PRO A 360 18.34 -6.62 1.36
C PRO A 360 18.32 -5.34 0.53
N PHE A 361 18.51 -4.22 1.20
CA PHE A 361 18.97 -2.97 0.58
C PHE A 361 20.24 -3.22 -0.21
N GLY A 362 20.44 -2.48 -1.29
CA GLY A 362 21.67 -2.59 -2.10
C GLY A 362 22.14 -1.23 -2.61
N LEU A 363 23.39 -0.91 -2.31
CA LEU A 363 24.09 0.21 -2.93
C LEU A 363 24.76 -0.27 -4.21
N GLY A 364 24.43 0.36 -5.33
CA GLY A 364 24.82 -0.05 -6.67
C GLY A 364 23.85 -1.04 -7.33
N LYS A 365 23.48 -0.78 -8.60
CA LYS A 365 22.50 -1.60 -9.32
C LYS A 365 23.05 -2.94 -9.82
N ARG A 366 24.30 -3.00 -10.26
CA ARG A 366 24.90 -4.22 -10.85
C ARG A 366 25.58 -5.09 -9.81
N ASN A 367 26.52 -4.53 -9.05
CA ASN A 367 27.24 -5.22 -7.98
C ASN A 367 26.86 -4.59 -6.65
N SER A 368 25.65 -4.92 -6.17
CA SER A 368 25.12 -4.28 -4.98
C SER A 368 25.87 -4.70 -3.72
N ILE A 369 26.29 -3.71 -2.93
CA ILE A 369 26.79 -3.90 -1.57
C ILE A 369 25.56 -3.86 -0.65
N HIS A 370 25.38 -4.91 0.16
CA HIS A 370 24.23 -5.06 1.04
C HIS A 370 24.53 -4.67 2.48
N GLU A 371 25.79 -4.70 2.87
CA GLU A 371 26.23 -4.27 4.18
C GLU A 371 26.09 -2.76 4.34
N ILE A 372 25.44 -2.36 5.42
CA ILE A 372 25.24 -0.97 5.76
C ILE A 372 26.38 -0.54 6.71
N THR A 373 27.36 0.14 6.14
CA THR A 373 28.53 0.64 6.87
C THR A 373 28.26 2.00 7.52
N LYS A 374 29.18 2.46 8.36
CA LYS A 374 29.11 3.83 8.91
C LYS A 374 29.16 4.90 7.82
N GLU A 375 29.89 4.64 6.74
CA GLU A 375 29.96 5.52 5.57
C GLU A 375 28.59 5.61 4.89
N THR A 376 27.95 4.44 4.63
CA THR A 376 26.58 4.36 4.11
C THR A 376 25.59 5.19 4.94
N ILE A 377 25.68 5.10 6.27
CA ILE A 377 24.81 5.87 7.17
C ILE A 377 25.14 7.37 7.11
N GLN A 378 26.41 7.73 7.00
CA GLN A 378 26.80 9.14 6.91
C GLN A 378 26.32 9.78 5.60
N ASP A 379 26.45 9.10 4.47
CA ASP A 379 25.94 9.56 3.18
C ASP A 379 24.41 9.69 3.20
N PHE A 380 23.73 8.73 3.78
CA PHE A 380 22.29 8.79 3.99
C PHE A 380 21.87 9.96 4.89
N LYS A 381 22.60 10.20 5.99
CA LYS A 381 22.39 11.38 6.84
C LYS A 381 22.48 12.66 6.05
N GLY A 382 23.45 12.78 5.13
CA GLY A 382 23.60 13.94 4.24
C GLY A 382 22.36 14.18 3.37
N SER A 383 21.81 13.13 2.78
CA SER A 383 20.61 13.22 1.94
C SER A 383 19.36 13.62 2.73
N ILE A 384 19.16 13.01 3.90
CA ILE A 384 18.02 13.33 4.76
C ILE A 384 18.15 14.71 5.41
N LEU A 385 19.37 15.19 5.65
CA LEU A 385 19.63 16.51 6.19
C LEU A 385 19.03 17.59 5.29
N GLY A 386 19.24 17.51 3.97
CA GLY A 386 18.65 18.45 3.01
C GLY A 386 17.14 18.48 3.06
N LEU A 387 16.50 17.31 3.16
CA LEU A 387 15.04 17.20 3.30
C LEU A 387 14.54 17.83 4.63
N ILE A 388 15.26 17.61 5.71
CA ILE A 388 14.91 18.17 7.03
C ILE A 388 15.08 19.70 7.01
N GLN A 389 16.14 20.21 6.39
CA GLN A 389 16.33 21.65 6.21
C GLN A 389 15.17 22.27 5.43
N GLU A 390 14.75 21.65 4.33
CA GLU A 390 13.58 22.09 3.56
C GLU A 390 12.30 22.11 4.40
N ILE A 391 12.07 21.07 5.20
CA ILE A 391 10.91 20.99 6.12
C ILE A 391 10.93 22.12 7.14
N LEU A 392 12.11 22.51 7.64
CA LEU A 392 12.28 23.51 8.70
C LEU A 392 12.46 24.94 8.17
N ASP A 393 12.72 25.15 6.89
CA ASP A 393 12.90 26.48 6.33
C ASP A 393 11.55 27.22 6.20
N ILE A 394 11.45 28.37 6.86
CA ILE A 394 10.25 29.22 6.84
C ILE A 394 9.96 29.78 5.44
N ASN A 395 10.99 29.94 4.61
CA ASN A 395 10.83 30.51 3.27
C ASN A 395 10.36 29.48 2.23
N ILE A 396 10.33 28.20 2.58
CA ILE A 396 9.87 27.13 1.69
C ILE A 396 8.47 26.72 2.13
N ALA A 397 7.46 27.05 1.34
CA ALA A 397 6.07 26.67 1.61
C ALA A 397 5.83 25.16 1.47
N PHE A 398 4.77 24.66 2.10
CA PHE A 398 4.23 23.36 1.74
C PHE A 398 3.46 23.51 0.44
N GLU A 399 3.92 22.85 -0.62
CA GLU A 399 3.31 22.92 -1.94
C GLU A 399 2.84 21.54 -2.38
N GLU A 400 1.63 21.50 -2.93
CA GLU A 400 1.04 20.27 -3.42
C GLU A 400 1.83 19.74 -4.62
N LYS A 401 2.15 18.44 -4.57
CA LYS A 401 2.72 17.73 -5.73
C LYS A 401 1.57 17.12 -6.53
N ILE A 402 1.43 17.55 -7.78
CA ILE A 402 0.42 17.08 -8.74
C ILE A 402 0.91 15.84 -9.46
#